data_8cc5c8187cf719ee5f0798c6c64395a0
#
_entry.id   8cc5c8187cf719ee5f0798c6c64395a0
#
_cell.length_a   1.000
_cell.length_b   1.000
_cell.length_c   1.000
_cell.angle_alpha   90.00
_cell.angle_beta   90.00
_cell.angle_gamma   90.00
#
_symmetry.space_group_name_H-M   'P 1'
#
loop_
_entity.id
_entity.type
_entity.pdbx_description
1 polymer ?
#
loop_
_entity_poly.entity_id
_entity_poly.type
_entity_poly.pdbx_seq_one_letter_code
_entity_poly.pdbx_strand_id
1 'polypeptide(L)'
;MHGDLYHDEDWLCYTLEDEKRDIKIAGKTAIPAGKYNIKIRNLGESRLDTRYSKLFEFYAGQLWLQDVENFTYIYIHCGNNDTHTEGCLLVGLKRYPQAIGQSRKAYKKLYPKIMKAIQNKEDVYINISDSE
;
A
#
# COMPACT_ATOMS: atom_id res chain seq x y z
N MET A 1 0.97 -11.07 7.30
CA MET A 1 1.96 -10.38 8.14
C MET A 1 1.54 -8.94 8.36
N HIS A 2 1.30 -8.57 9.60
CA HIS A 2 0.87 -7.23 9.96
C HIS A 2 2.05 -6.30 10.19
N GLY A 3 1.81 -5.00 9.99
CA GLY A 3 2.76 -3.96 10.27
C GLY A 3 2.07 -2.69 10.70
N ASP A 4 2.85 -1.65 10.91
CA ASP A 4 2.38 -0.32 11.27
C ASP A 4 2.94 0.69 10.28
N LEU A 5 2.10 1.63 9.87
CA LEU A 5 2.48 2.70 8.95
C LEU A 5 2.48 4.03 9.69
N TYR A 6 3.59 4.75 9.58
CA TYR A 6 3.77 6.07 10.20
C TYR A 6 4.05 7.12 9.14
N HIS A 7 3.66 8.35 9.45
CA HIS A 7 4.13 9.55 8.77
C HIS A 7 5.00 10.31 9.79
N ASP A 8 6.31 10.25 9.60
CA ASP A 8 7.27 10.66 10.61
C ASP A 8 7.03 9.87 11.91
N GLU A 9 6.62 10.52 13.00
CA GLU A 9 6.34 9.86 14.27
C GLU A 9 4.85 9.58 14.49
N ASP A 10 4.00 10.03 13.57
CA ASP A 10 2.55 9.89 13.68
C ASP A 10 2.07 8.57 13.09
N TRP A 11 1.45 7.74 13.92
CA TRP A 11 0.86 6.49 13.46
C TRP A 11 -0.35 6.77 12.58
N LEU A 12 -0.40 6.16 11.40
CA LEU A 12 -1.51 6.33 10.46
C LEU A 12 -2.47 5.15 10.46
N CYS A 13 -1.95 3.93 10.35
CA CYS A 13 -2.79 2.74 10.21
C CYS A 13 -1.95 1.48 10.35
N TYR A 14 -2.64 0.34 10.43
CA TYR A 14 -2.02 -0.98 10.28
C TYR A 14 -1.81 -1.28 8.80
N THR A 15 -0.90 -2.19 8.53
CA THR A 15 -0.68 -2.74 7.19
C THR A 15 -0.82 -4.26 7.23
N LEU A 16 -1.11 -4.83 6.08
CA LEU A 16 -1.11 -6.28 5.91
C LEU A 16 -0.41 -6.62 4.59
N GLU A 17 0.59 -7.48 4.68
CA GLU A 17 1.30 -8.04 3.54
C GLU A 17 1.24 -9.55 3.59
N ASP A 18 1.56 -10.19 2.46
CA ASP A 18 1.78 -11.62 2.41
C ASP A 18 2.98 -12.02 3.27
N GLU A 19 3.20 -13.32 3.42
CA GLU A 19 4.31 -13.84 4.20
C GLU A 19 5.66 -13.55 3.52
N LYS A 20 6.67 -13.28 4.34
CA LYS A 20 8.03 -13.13 3.88
C LYS A 20 8.58 -14.51 3.49
N ARG A 21 9.19 -14.60 2.32
CA ARG A 21 9.74 -15.85 1.79
C ARG A 21 11.10 -15.58 1.15
N ASP A 22 12.04 -16.51 1.29
CA ASP A 22 13.34 -16.43 0.64
C ASP A 22 13.21 -16.55 -0.88
N ILE A 23 12.28 -17.39 -1.34
CA ILE A 23 11.96 -17.57 -2.75
C ILE A 23 10.55 -17.04 -2.99
N LYS A 24 10.42 -16.14 -3.97
CA LYS A 24 9.13 -15.57 -4.33
C LYS A 24 8.16 -16.63 -4.84
N ILE A 25 6.97 -16.67 -4.26
CA ILE A 25 5.83 -17.43 -4.78
C ILE A 25 4.84 -16.39 -5.30
N ALA A 26 4.51 -16.46 -6.59
CA ALA A 26 3.62 -15.49 -7.24
C ALA A 26 2.30 -15.32 -6.47
N GLY A 27 1.96 -14.06 -6.16
CA GLY A 27 0.73 -13.72 -5.44
C GLY A 27 0.72 -14.06 -3.96
N LYS A 28 1.83 -14.58 -3.40
CA LYS A 28 1.87 -15.06 -2.02
C LYS A 28 3.11 -14.63 -1.23
N THR A 29 3.88 -13.69 -1.73
CA THR A 29 5.13 -13.28 -1.08
C THR A 29 5.14 -11.79 -0.83
N ALA A 30 5.52 -11.38 0.38
CA ALA A 30 5.75 -9.99 0.72
C ALA A 30 6.94 -9.43 -0.08
N ILE A 31 6.91 -8.12 -0.34
CA ILE A 31 8.02 -7.45 -1.01
C ILE A 31 9.22 -7.34 -0.06
N PRO A 32 10.45 -7.24 -0.61
CA PRO A 32 11.63 -7.11 0.24
C PRO A 32 11.62 -5.84 1.08
N ALA A 33 12.25 -5.89 2.25
CA ALA A 33 12.52 -4.69 3.04
C ALA A 33 13.37 -3.71 2.23
N GLY A 34 13.12 -2.43 2.41
CA GLY A 34 13.85 -1.40 1.68
C GLY A 34 13.12 -0.07 1.66
N LYS A 35 13.71 0.86 0.93
CA LYS A 35 13.13 2.20 0.75
C LYS A 35 12.62 2.30 -0.69
N TYR A 36 11.34 2.60 -0.82
CA TYR A 36 10.68 2.69 -2.13
C TYR A 36 10.03 4.05 -2.30
N ASN A 37 10.29 4.70 -3.44
CA ASN A 37 9.59 5.92 -3.79
C ASN A 37 8.13 5.60 -4.15
N ILE A 38 7.22 6.51 -3.82
CA ILE A 38 5.81 6.39 -4.15
C ILE A 38 5.47 7.41 -5.22
N LYS A 39 4.87 6.93 -6.31
CA LYS A 39 4.35 7.77 -7.39
C LYS A 39 2.90 7.41 -7.65
N ILE A 40 2.18 8.29 -8.31
CA ILE A 40 0.81 8.02 -8.74
C ILE A 40 0.88 7.40 -10.13
N ARG A 41 0.25 6.23 -10.29
CA ARG A 41 0.04 5.65 -11.60
C ARG A 41 -1.18 6.30 -12.23
N ASN A 42 -1.02 6.93 -13.38
CA ASN A 42 -2.06 7.77 -14.00
C ASN A 42 -3.38 7.01 -14.18
N LEU A 43 -4.49 7.73 -14.04
CA LEU A 43 -5.82 7.19 -14.30
C LEU A 43 -5.90 6.58 -15.70
N GLY A 44 -6.55 5.43 -15.78
CA GLY A 44 -6.72 4.69 -17.03
C GLY A 44 -5.64 3.64 -17.28
N GLU A 45 -4.56 3.66 -16.53
CA GLU A 45 -3.46 2.69 -16.69
C GLU A 45 -3.63 1.42 -15.85
N SER A 46 -4.43 1.48 -14.78
CA SER A 46 -4.72 0.33 -13.93
C SER A 46 -6.17 -0.10 -14.06
N ARG A 47 -6.40 -1.40 -14.20
CA ARG A 47 -7.76 -1.96 -14.23
C ARG A 47 -8.53 -1.72 -12.94
N LEU A 48 -7.85 -1.36 -11.85
CA LEU A 48 -8.47 -1.05 -10.57
C LEU A 48 -9.07 0.36 -10.53
N ASP A 49 -8.73 1.22 -11.48
CA ASP A 49 -9.12 2.63 -11.46
C ASP A 49 -10.63 2.83 -11.50
N THR A 50 -11.35 2.02 -12.27
CA THR A 50 -12.80 2.12 -12.35
C THR A 50 -13.47 1.90 -10.99
N ARG A 51 -13.04 0.87 -10.28
CA ARG A 51 -13.56 0.55 -8.95
C ARG A 51 -13.20 1.62 -7.92
N TYR A 52 -11.94 2.04 -7.90
CA TYR A 52 -11.46 3.02 -6.92
C TYR A 52 -12.07 4.41 -7.16
N SER A 53 -12.28 4.79 -8.41
CA SER A 53 -12.96 6.05 -8.73
C SER A 53 -14.39 6.09 -8.21
N LYS A 54 -15.06 4.95 -8.16
CA LYS A 54 -16.42 4.85 -7.59
C LYS A 54 -16.42 4.89 -6.06
N LEU A 55 -15.36 4.36 -5.44
CA LEU A 55 -15.26 4.29 -3.98
C LEU A 55 -14.78 5.59 -3.34
N PHE A 56 -13.93 6.34 -4.04
CA PHE A 56 -13.23 7.51 -3.48
C PHE A 56 -13.28 8.68 -4.46
N GLU A 57 -13.90 9.78 -4.05
CA GLU A 57 -13.99 10.99 -4.88
C GLU A 57 -12.61 11.62 -5.13
N PHE A 58 -11.69 11.46 -4.19
CA PHE A 58 -10.34 12.04 -4.28
C PHE A 58 -9.38 11.22 -5.16
N TYR A 59 -9.80 10.03 -5.60
CA TYR A 59 -8.90 9.10 -6.28
C TYR A 59 -8.40 9.66 -7.62
N ALA A 60 -7.08 9.66 -7.82
CA ALA A 60 -6.43 10.14 -9.05
C ALA A 60 -5.40 9.15 -9.59
N GLY A 61 -5.49 7.89 -9.19
CA GLY A 61 -4.59 6.83 -9.61
C GLY A 61 -4.05 6.03 -8.44
N GLN A 62 -3.45 4.88 -8.71
CA GLN A 62 -2.91 4.01 -7.66
C GLN A 62 -1.64 4.59 -7.05
N LEU A 63 -1.49 4.42 -5.75
CA LEU A 63 -0.26 4.71 -5.03
C LEU A 63 0.74 3.61 -5.35
N TRP A 64 1.74 3.92 -6.13
CA TRP A 64 2.61 2.94 -6.79
C TRP A 64 4.04 3.01 -6.27
N LEU A 65 4.52 1.89 -5.70
CA LEU A 65 5.90 1.75 -5.23
C LEU A 65 6.82 1.47 -6.41
N GLN A 66 7.93 2.20 -6.48
CA GLN A 66 8.87 2.15 -7.60
C GLN A 66 10.01 1.18 -7.34
N ASP A 67 10.47 0.52 -8.40
CA ASP A 67 11.69 -0.30 -8.41
C ASP A 67 11.72 -1.42 -7.36
N VAL A 68 10.60 -2.09 -7.18
CA VAL A 68 10.53 -3.25 -6.27
C VAL A 68 11.09 -4.46 -6.99
N GLU A 69 12.21 -4.99 -6.48
CA GLU A 69 12.92 -6.12 -7.10
C GLU A 69 12.01 -7.35 -7.23
N ASN A 70 11.94 -7.92 -8.44
CA ASN A 70 11.13 -9.09 -8.80
C ASN A 70 9.63 -8.90 -8.71
N PHE A 71 9.14 -7.66 -8.56
CA PHE A 71 7.72 -7.33 -8.53
C PHE A 71 7.43 -6.20 -9.50
N THR A 72 6.22 -6.22 -10.06
CA THR A 72 5.70 -5.13 -10.90
C THR A 72 4.37 -4.67 -10.35
N TYR A 73 4.08 -3.37 -10.51
CA TYR A 73 2.80 -2.78 -10.13
C TYR A 73 2.39 -3.06 -8.68
N ILE A 74 3.30 -2.79 -7.76
CA ILE A 74 3.02 -2.89 -6.33
C ILE A 74 2.37 -1.60 -5.85
N TYR A 75 1.18 -1.72 -5.27
CA TYR A 75 0.39 -0.58 -4.80
C TYR A 75 0.13 -0.64 -3.31
N ILE A 76 -0.13 0.53 -2.72
CA ILE A 76 -0.78 0.63 -1.42
C ILE A 76 -2.28 0.67 -1.72
N HIS A 77 -3.04 -0.33 -1.26
CA HIS A 77 -4.45 -0.39 -1.61
C HIS A 77 -5.33 -1.00 -0.49
N CYS A 78 -6.63 -1.09 -0.76
CA CYS A 78 -7.61 -1.64 0.17
C CYS A 78 -7.77 -3.15 -0.01
N GLY A 79 -8.07 -3.84 1.09
CA GLY A 79 -8.38 -5.26 1.09
C GLY A 79 -8.59 -5.74 2.52
N ASN A 80 -9.02 -6.99 2.69
CA ASN A 80 -9.38 -7.53 4.00
C ASN A 80 -8.39 -8.56 4.53
N ASN A 81 -7.73 -9.31 3.67
CA ASN A 81 -6.81 -10.36 4.08
C ASN A 81 -5.70 -10.55 3.04
N ASP A 82 -4.74 -11.40 3.36
CA ASP A 82 -3.55 -11.59 2.54
C ASP A 82 -3.82 -12.18 1.15
N THR A 83 -4.98 -12.78 0.92
CA THR A 83 -5.35 -13.25 -0.42
C THR A 83 -5.62 -12.09 -1.38
N HIS A 84 -5.79 -10.87 -0.87
CA HIS A 84 -6.02 -9.67 -1.66
C HIS A 84 -4.74 -8.89 -1.98
N THR A 85 -3.57 -9.33 -1.50
CA THR A 85 -2.34 -8.54 -1.61
C THR A 85 -1.64 -8.66 -2.96
N GLU A 86 -1.45 -9.88 -3.45
CA GLU A 86 -0.63 -10.16 -4.64
C GLU A 86 0.71 -9.41 -4.63
N GLY A 87 1.33 -9.30 -3.44
CA GLY A 87 2.54 -8.52 -3.22
C GLY A 87 2.28 -7.07 -2.80
N CYS A 88 1.05 -6.59 -2.90
CA CYS A 88 0.70 -5.23 -2.53
C CYS A 88 0.56 -5.04 -1.02
N LEU A 89 0.61 -3.79 -0.59
CA LEU A 89 0.47 -3.42 0.81
C LEU A 89 -0.97 -3.01 1.08
N LEU A 90 -1.67 -3.76 1.93
CA LEU A 90 -3.01 -3.40 2.38
C LEU A 90 -2.94 -2.51 3.61
N VAL A 91 -3.90 -1.59 3.74
CA VAL A 91 -4.00 -0.70 4.89
C VAL A 91 -5.33 -0.85 5.59
N GLY A 92 -5.37 -0.60 6.91
CA GLY A 92 -6.58 -0.69 7.71
C GLY A 92 -6.42 -0.06 9.07
N LEU A 93 -7.53 0.25 9.71
CA LEU A 93 -7.56 0.84 11.05
C LEU A 93 -7.80 -0.19 12.16
N LYS A 94 -8.14 -1.44 11.79
CA LYS A 94 -8.31 -2.55 12.72
C LYS A 94 -7.48 -3.74 12.28
N ARG A 95 -7.01 -4.50 13.25
CA ARG A 95 -6.16 -5.66 13.04
C ARG A 95 -6.84 -6.90 13.59
N TYR A 96 -6.92 -7.95 12.76
CA TYR A 96 -7.45 -9.26 13.13
C TYR A 96 -6.41 -10.33 12.78
N PRO A 97 -6.50 -11.54 13.35
CA PRO A 97 -5.61 -12.62 12.90
C PRO A 97 -5.70 -12.81 11.38
N GLN A 98 -4.56 -12.67 10.68
CA GLN A 98 -4.46 -12.85 9.23
C GLN A 98 -5.39 -11.94 8.40
N ALA A 99 -5.88 -10.86 8.99
CA ALA A 99 -6.79 -9.95 8.31
C ALA A 99 -6.62 -8.52 8.82
N ILE A 100 -7.22 -7.59 8.09
CA ILE A 100 -7.24 -6.19 8.46
C ILE A 100 -8.63 -5.64 8.19
N GLY A 101 -9.07 -4.69 9.00
CA GLY A 101 -10.40 -4.10 8.89
C GLY A 101 -10.35 -2.60 8.75
N GLN A 102 -11.50 -2.02 8.39
CA GLN A 102 -11.63 -0.58 8.13
C GLN A 102 -10.62 -0.08 7.10
N SER A 103 -10.41 -0.87 6.06
CA SER A 103 -9.42 -0.62 5.03
C SER A 103 -9.72 0.66 4.25
N ARG A 104 -10.99 0.89 3.90
CA ARG A 104 -11.39 2.10 3.19
C ARG A 104 -11.17 3.37 4.02
N LYS A 105 -11.43 3.29 5.34
CA LYS A 105 -11.18 4.42 6.24
C LYS A 105 -9.70 4.75 6.33
N ALA A 106 -8.84 3.73 6.39
CA ALA A 106 -7.39 3.91 6.39
C ALA A 106 -6.94 4.57 5.09
N TYR A 107 -7.43 4.10 3.96
CA TYR A 107 -7.11 4.65 2.66
C TYR A 107 -7.53 6.13 2.53
N LYS A 108 -8.71 6.46 3.01
CA LYS A 108 -9.20 7.85 3.06
C LYS A 108 -8.34 8.75 3.95
N LYS A 109 -7.71 8.17 4.97
CA LYS A 109 -6.82 8.91 5.87
C LYS A 109 -5.46 9.19 5.22
N LEU A 110 -4.89 8.20 4.54
CA LEU A 110 -3.51 8.31 4.05
C LEU A 110 -3.39 8.87 2.63
N TYR A 111 -4.33 8.55 1.74
CA TYR A 111 -4.22 8.93 0.33
C TYR A 111 -4.10 10.46 0.13
N PRO A 112 -4.98 11.30 0.73
CA PRO A 112 -4.86 12.74 0.56
C PRO A 112 -3.54 13.31 1.07
N LYS A 113 -2.98 12.75 2.13
CA LYS A 113 -1.69 13.17 2.67
C LYS A 113 -0.56 12.90 1.67
N ILE A 114 -0.54 11.70 1.11
CA ILE A 114 0.47 11.31 0.12
C ILE A 114 0.31 12.13 -1.16
N MET A 115 -0.92 12.27 -1.64
CA MET A 115 -1.20 13.03 -2.86
C MET A 115 -0.80 14.48 -2.72
N LYS A 116 -1.07 15.11 -1.57
CA LYS A 116 -0.68 16.50 -1.32
C LYS A 116 0.84 16.66 -1.38
N ALA A 117 1.58 15.73 -0.78
CA ALA A 117 3.05 15.76 -0.81
C ALA A 117 3.57 15.62 -2.24
N ILE A 118 2.99 14.71 -3.03
CA ILE A 118 3.37 14.52 -4.43
C ILE A 118 3.07 15.77 -5.25
N GLN A 119 1.90 16.39 -5.05
CA GLN A 119 1.52 17.63 -5.74
C GLN A 119 2.43 18.81 -5.40
N ASN A 120 2.95 18.82 -4.18
CA ASN A 120 3.93 19.83 -3.73
C ASN A 120 5.35 19.51 -4.20
N LYS A 121 5.52 18.52 -5.04
CA LYS A 121 6.82 18.05 -5.57
C LYS A 121 7.80 17.62 -4.49
N GLU A 122 7.30 17.16 -3.35
CA GLU A 122 8.11 16.55 -2.33
C GLU A 122 8.46 15.12 -2.73
N ASP A 123 9.65 14.66 -2.31
CA ASP A 123 10.00 13.25 -2.46
C ASP A 123 9.23 12.43 -1.44
N VAL A 124 8.37 11.53 -1.94
CA VAL A 124 7.57 10.66 -1.07
C VAL A 124 8.10 9.24 -1.20
N TYR A 125 8.41 8.63 -0.07
CA TYR A 125 8.87 7.25 -0.05
C TYR A 125 8.36 6.52 1.18
N ILE A 126 8.37 5.19 1.10
CA ILE A 126 8.05 4.32 2.21
C ILE A 126 9.29 3.48 2.56
N ASN A 127 9.59 3.38 3.85
CA ASN A 127 10.59 2.47 4.36
C ASN A 127 9.89 1.23 4.87
N ILE A 128 10.21 0.08 4.30
CA ILE A 128 9.69 -1.20 4.77
C ILE A 128 10.82 -1.90 5.50
N SER A 129 10.61 -2.19 6.78
CA SER A 129 11.59 -2.86 7.60
C SER A 129 11.02 -4.15 8.19
N ASP A 130 11.90 -5.12 8.35
CA ASP A 130 11.58 -6.37 9.01
C ASP A 130 11.95 -6.24 10.48
N SER A 131 11.12 -5.50 11.23
CA SER A 131 11.33 -5.41 12.67
C SER A 131 10.55 -6.52 13.36
N GLU A 132 11.23 -7.31 14.10
CA GLU A 132 10.61 -8.27 15.00
C GLU A 132 10.84 -7.85 16.44
#